data_25541a5107b62d0b0a23527b74fb327f
#
_entry.id   25541a5107b62d0b0a23527b74fb327f
#
_cell.length_a   1.000
_cell.length_b   1.000
_cell.length_c   1.000
_cell.angle_alpha   90.00
_cell.angle_beta   90.00
_cell.angle_gamma   90.00
#
_symmetry.space_group_name_H-M   'P 1'
#
loop_
_entity.id
_entity.type
_entity.pdbx_description
1 polymer ?
#
loop_
_entity_poly.entity_id
_entity_poly.type
_entity_poly.pdbx_seq_one_letter_code
_entity_poly.pdbx_strand_id
1 'polypeptide(L)'
;MKKPLAYFCRYKTSFLSAVAVLTCISIGVSALSVSAGNSVAKKDTRPEALIVGDSVMAVLGVFDAALKVLDKKHPVIYAAEPCQLLTRSGCIPETKESALERFKNARGKFSDVIVVATGYNEFSDQVFFEATKKFREEAKKQKVSIIWLTYRENGNVTEKAKRFNAILRRVAKADPKFFLYDWNEFSRGKLSWFSGDRIHMSRGGGTNLARYLSKAIGEVIDIRRSRGTTTT
;
A
#
# COMPACT_ATOMS: atom_id res chain seq x y z
N MET A 1 -4.75 -20.80 26.46
CA MET A 1 -5.51 -19.57 26.23
C MET A 1 -4.52 -18.40 26.33
N LYS A 2 -4.07 -17.84 25.23
CA LYS A 2 -3.16 -16.66 25.18
C LYS A 2 -3.95 -15.47 24.65
N LYS A 3 -3.93 -14.36 25.42
CA LYS A 3 -4.67 -13.12 25.13
C LYS A 3 -4.06 -12.39 23.91
N PRO A 4 -4.85 -11.70 23.08
CA PRO A 4 -4.32 -10.88 22.01
C PRO A 4 -3.70 -9.58 22.56
N LEU A 5 -2.50 -9.24 22.10
CA LEU A 5 -1.87 -7.95 22.38
C LEU A 5 -2.53 -6.87 21.51
N ALA A 6 -3.15 -5.91 22.19
CA ALA A 6 -3.60 -4.66 21.58
C ALA A 6 -2.40 -3.70 21.47
N TYR A 7 -2.02 -3.31 20.26
CA TYR A 7 -1.05 -2.25 20.05
C TYR A 7 -1.74 -0.87 20.10
N PHE A 8 -1.57 -0.19 21.24
CA PHE A 8 -1.93 1.22 21.38
C PHE A 8 -0.73 2.08 20.96
N CYS A 9 -0.94 2.90 19.94
CA CYS A 9 -0.01 3.95 19.56
C CYS A 9 -0.24 5.17 20.49
N ARG A 10 0.68 5.44 21.42
CA ARG A 10 0.66 6.63 22.27
C ARG A 10 1.35 7.79 21.57
N TYR A 11 0.60 8.79 21.19
CA TYR A 11 1.13 10.13 20.87
C TYR A 11 1.33 10.92 22.16
N LYS A 12 2.56 11.34 22.44
CA LYS A 12 2.87 12.33 23.46
C LYS A 12 2.79 13.71 22.85
N THR A 13 1.85 14.52 23.31
CA THR A 13 1.80 15.96 23.08
C THR A 13 2.63 16.66 24.16
N SER A 14 3.59 17.48 23.77
CA SER A 14 4.25 18.43 24.67
C SER A 14 3.95 19.84 24.20
N PHE A 15 3.21 20.56 25.04
CA PHE A 15 3.03 22.01 24.97
C PHE A 15 4.20 22.68 25.68
N LEU A 16 4.77 23.69 25.08
CA LEU A 16 5.51 24.72 25.81
C LEU A 16 5.31 26.07 25.11
N SER A 17 4.65 26.96 25.83
CA SER A 17 4.46 28.38 25.52
C SER A 17 5.72 29.16 25.93
N ALA A 18 6.12 30.14 25.13
CA ALA A 18 6.86 31.29 25.63
C ALA A 18 6.54 32.53 24.79
N VAL A 19 6.00 33.54 25.46
CA VAL A 19 5.74 34.88 24.98
C VAL A 19 6.99 35.73 25.20
N ALA A 20 7.41 36.48 24.20
CA ALA A 20 8.22 37.67 24.41
C ALA A 20 7.87 38.74 23.38
N VAL A 21 7.36 39.86 23.90
CA VAL A 21 7.10 41.10 23.20
C VAL A 21 8.38 41.94 23.23
N LEU A 22 8.79 42.48 22.11
CA LEU A 22 9.66 43.67 22.05
C LEU A 22 9.36 44.47 20.77
N THR A 23 8.80 45.66 20.97
CA THR A 23 8.61 46.73 20.01
C THR A 23 9.89 47.45 19.72
N CYS A 24 10.28 47.60 18.46
CA CYS A 24 11.15 48.71 18.02
C CYS A 24 10.68 49.20 16.66
N ILE A 25 10.26 50.45 16.61
CA ILE A 25 9.90 51.22 15.43
C ILE A 25 11.21 51.74 14.81
N SER A 26 11.47 51.48 13.54
CA SER A 26 12.45 52.21 12.75
C SER A 26 11.93 52.33 11.32
N ILE A 27 11.76 53.56 10.88
CA ILE A 27 11.39 53.98 9.53
C ILE A 27 12.65 53.90 8.65
N GLY A 28 12.51 53.29 7.47
CA GLY A 28 13.66 53.26 6.57
C GLY A 28 13.38 52.53 5.24
N VAL A 29 13.10 53.32 4.21
CA VAL A 29 13.39 53.12 2.78
C VAL A 29 12.97 51.82 2.12
N SER A 30 11.96 51.93 1.26
CA SER A 30 11.49 50.89 0.35
C SER A 30 12.51 50.53 -0.74
N ALA A 31 13.17 49.40 -0.59
CA ALA A 31 13.74 48.70 -1.72
C ALA A 31 12.81 47.53 -2.07
N LEU A 32 12.14 47.61 -3.20
CA LEU A 32 11.36 46.51 -3.78
C LEU A 32 12.31 45.39 -4.19
N SER A 33 12.73 44.60 -3.23
CA SER A 33 13.35 43.32 -3.51
C SER A 33 12.23 42.34 -3.89
N VAL A 34 12.10 42.05 -5.19
CA VAL A 34 11.36 40.88 -5.64
C VAL A 34 12.11 39.66 -5.15
N SER A 35 11.76 39.23 -3.95
CA SER A 35 12.20 37.96 -3.41
C SER A 35 11.42 36.88 -4.19
N ALA A 36 12.06 36.27 -5.18
CA ALA A 36 11.61 35.01 -5.73
C ALA A 36 11.65 33.99 -4.57
N GLY A 37 10.53 33.91 -3.87
CA GLY A 37 10.34 32.95 -2.80
C GLY A 37 10.40 31.55 -3.38
N ASN A 38 11.57 30.92 -3.27
CA ASN A 38 11.67 29.47 -3.39
C ASN A 38 10.80 28.88 -2.26
N SER A 39 9.54 28.65 -2.55
CA SER A 39 8.68 27.87 -1.67
C SER A 39 9.23 26.44 -1.68
N VAL A 40 10.09 26.12 -0.72
CA VAL A 40 10.49 24.75 -0.45
C VAL A 40 9.20 24.00 -0.15
N ALA A 41 8.74 23.19 -1.10
CA ALA A 41 7.55 22.38 -0.92
C ALA A 41 7.72 21.57 0.37
N LYS A 42 6.80 21.74 1.32
CA LYS A 42 6.84 21.03 2.59
C LYS A 42 6.87 19.53 2.30
N LYS A 43 7.93 18.86 2.77
CA LYS A 43 8.07 17.40 2.59
C LYS A 43 6.82 16.70 3.15
N ASP A 44 6.17 15.87 2.33
CA ASP A 44 5.05 15.05 2.80
C ASP A 44 5.58 14.02 3.81
N THR A 45 5.03 14.06 5.02
CA THR A 45 5.44 13.17 6.13
C THR A 45 4.51 11.98 6.31
N ARG A 46 3.46 11.86 5.48
CA ARG A 46 2.55 10.71 5.52
C ARG A 46 3.27 9.43 5.08
N PRO A 47 2.84 8.26 5.54
CA PRO A 47 3.25 6.99 4.96
C PRO A 47 3.12 7.00 3.43
N GLU A 48 4.08 6.40 2.74
CA GLU A 48 4.11 6.41 1.27
C GLU A 48 3.11 5.44 0.66
N ALA A 49 2.79 4.35 1.38
CA ALA A 49 1.92 3.30 0.86
C ALA A 49 0.87 2.83 1.87
N LEU A 50 -0.29 2.39 1.35
CA LEU A 50 -1.24 1.54 2.05
C LEU A 50 -1.13 0.12 1.48
N ILE A 51 -1.09 -0.89 2.34
CA ILE A 51 -1.09 -2.31 1.94
C ILE A 51 -2.37 -2.96 2.44
N VAL A 52 -3.18 -3.47 1.52
CA VAL A 52 -4.34 -4.31 1.80
C VAL A 52 -4.11 -5.71 1.26
N GLY A 53 -4.57 -6.73 1.96
CA GLY A 53 -4.33 -8.11 1.55
C GLY A 53 -5.08 -9.13 2.38
N ASP A 54 -5.21 -10.33 1.84
CA ASP A 54 -5.78 -11.49 2.54
C ASP A 54 -4.71 -12.27 3.34
N SER A 55 -4.98 -13.52 3.66
CA SER A 55 -4.09 -14.38 4.46
C SER A 55 -2.67 -14.49 3.91
N VAL A 56 -2.51 -14.39 2.59
CA VAL A 56 -1.19 -14.44 1.94
C VAL A 56 -0.36 -13.23 2.31
N MET A 57 -0.98 -12.05 2.36
CA MET A 57 -0.31 -10.82 2.78
C MET A 57 -0.24 -10.69 4.31
N ALA A 58 -1.27 -11.14 5.03
CA ALA A 58 -1.35 -11.04 6.49
C ALA A 58 -0.15 -11.73 7.19
N VAL A 59 0.49 -12.68 6.52
CA VAL A 59 1.70 -13.35 7.02
C VAL A 59 2.86 -12.39 7.30
N LEU A 60 2.94 -11.24 6.61
CA LEU A 60 3.99 -10.24 6.88
C LEU A 60 3.86 -9.65 8.29
N GLY A 61 2.64 -9.47 8.78
CA GLY A 61 2.39 -9.02 10.15
C GLY A 61 2.70 -10.08 11.22
N VAL A 62 2.71 -11.36 10.85
CA VAL A 62 3.13 -12.47 11.74
C VAL A 62 4.66 -12.51 11.86
N PHE A 63 5.38 -12.09 10.85
CA PHE A 63 6.84 -12.08 10.81
C PHE A 63 7.38 -10.64 10.91
N ASP A 64 7.54 -10.12 12.11
CA ASP A 64 8.02 -8.75 12.39
C ASP A 64 9.22 -8.34 11.53
N ALA A 65 10.15 -9.27 11.27
CA ALA A 65 11.32 -9.01 10.45
C ALA A 65 10.94 -8.66 8.99
N ALA A 66 9.88 -9.27 8.45
CA ALA A 66 9.42 -8.98 7.09
C ALA A 66 8.80 -7.59 7.01
N LEU A 67 7.94 -7.24 7.96
CA LEU A 67 7.32 -5.92 8.00
C LEU A 67 8.36 -4.80 8.20
N LYS A 68 9.36 -5.01 9.08
CA LYS A 68 10.47 -4.07 9.27
C LYS A 68 11.31 -3.83 8.01
N VAL A 69 11.49 -4.85 7.15
CA VAL A 69 12.19 -4.69 5.86
C VAL A 69 11.44 -3.70 4.97
N LEU A 70 10.13 -3.76 4.97
CA LEU A 70 9.29 -2.88 4.17
C LEU A 70 9.31 -1.45 4.73
N ASP A 71 9.00 -1.30 6.02
CA ASP A 71 8.82 -0.01 6.70
C ASP A 71 10.12 0.80 6.79
N LYS A 72 11.26 0.13 6.87
CA LYS A 72 12.58 0.80 6.91
C LYS A 72 12.83 1.70 5.69
N LYS A 73 12.35 1.30 4.53
CA LYS A 73 12.63 2.00 3.27
C LYS A 73 11.44 2.85 2.82
N HIS A 74 10.23 2.35 3.05
CA HIS A 74 8.99 3.00 2.67
C HIS A 74 8.02 2.87 3.84
N PRO A 75 7.76 3.94 4.61
CA PRO A 75 6.75 3.92 5.65
C PRO A 75 5.39 3.51 5.07
N VAL A 76 4.76 2.51 5.68
CA VAL A 76 3.51 1.93 5.18
C VAL A 76 2.42 1.88 6.23
N ILE A 77 1.17 2.04 5.80
CA ILE A 77 -0.01 1.60 6.56
C ILE A 77 -0.27 0.15 6.18
N TYR A 78 -0.13 -0.75 7.13
CA TYR A 78 -0.37 -2.16 6.91
C TYR A 78 -1.77 -2.55 7.39
N ALA A 79 -2.61 -3.01 6.47
CA ALA A 79 -4.03 -3.30 6.71
C ALA A 79 -4.48 -4.63 6.07
N ALA A 80 -3.58 -5.63 6.05
CA ALA A 80 -3.90 -6.97 5.59
C ALA A 80 -4.45 -7.83 6.73
N GLU A 81 -5.49 -8.60 6.45
CA GLU A 81 -6.12 -9.52 7.39
C GLU A 81 -6.45 -10.87 6.74
N PRO A 82 -6.44 -11.97 7.52
CA PRO A 82 -6.89 -13.26 7.01
C PRO A 82 -8.28 -13.17 6.40
N CYS A 83 -8.50 -13.91 5.32
CA CYS A 83 -9.82 -14.03 4.67
C CYS A 83 -10.41 -12.70 4.12
N GLN A 84 -9.61 -11.63 3.98
CA GLN A 84 -10.08 -10.36 3.44
C GLN A 84 -10.60 -10.53 2.00
N LEU A 85 -11.78 -9.99 1.72
CA LEU A 85 -12.34 -9.88 0.38
C LEU A 85 -12.10 -8.46 -0.19
N LEU A 86 -12.19 -8.33 -1.50
CA LEU A 86 -11.94 -7.05 -2.17
C LEU A 86 -13.01 -6.00 -1.87
N THR A 87 -14.29 -6.36 -1.91
CA THR A 87 -15.40 -5.39 -1.83
C THR A 87 -16.51 -5.74 -0.86
N ARG A 88 -16.37 -6.82 -0.11
CA ARG A 88 -17.31 -7.29 0.92
C ARG A 88 -16.55 -7.65 2.17
N SER A 89 -17.24 -7.73 3.29
CA SER A 89 -16.69 -8.28 4.55
C SER A 89 -16.00 -9.62 4.29
N GLY A 90 -14.95 -9.88 5.04
CA GLY A 90 -14.17 -11.11 4.89
C GLY A 90 -15.00 -12.37 5.16
N CYS A 91 -14.43 -13.53 4.83
CA CYS A 91 -15.10 -14.82 4.97
C CYS A 91 -15.06 -15.39 6.40
N ILE A 92 -14.50 -14.64 7.35
CA ILE A 92 -14.52 -14.93 8.79
C ILE A 92 -15.06 -13.73 9.58
N PRO A 93 -15.71 -13.94 10.75
CA PRO A 93 -16.34 -12.85 11.50
C PRO A 93 -15.39 -11.76 11.97
N GLU A 94 -14.12 -12.08 12.17
CA GLU A 94 -13.08 -11.16 12.63
C GLU A 94 -12.70 -10.13 11.55
N THR A 95 -12.82 -10.49 10.28
CA THR A 95 -12.50 -9.61 9.14
C THR A 95 -13.74 -8.87 8.67
N LYS A 96 -14.06 -7.76 9.33
CA LYS A 96 -15.29 -6.99 9.13
C LYS A 96 -15.25 -6.10 7.91
N GLU A 97 -14.10 -5.50 7.61
CA GLU A 97 -13.92 -4.55 6.52
C GLU A 97 -13.35 -5.22 5.27
N SER A 98 -13.90 -4.87 4.12
CA SER A 98 -13.29 -5.20 2.84
C SER A 98 -11.99 -4.42 2.61
N ALA A 99 -11.17 -4.91 1.69
CA ALA A 99 -9.97 -4.19 1.27
C ALA A 99 -10.30 -2.79 0.69
N LEU A 100 -11.43 -2.66 -0.03
CA LEU A 100 -11.87 -1.38 -0.58
C LEU A 100 -12.35 -0.41 0.51
N GLU A 101 -13.02 -0.89 1.54
CA GLU A 101 -13.41 -0.05 2.70
C GLU A 101 -12.18 0.46 3.44
N ARG A 102 -11.20 -0.39 3.70
CA ARG A 102 -9.91 0.02 4.27
C ARG A 102 -9.21 1.07 3.41
N PHE A 103 -9.23 0.90 2.10
CA PHE A 103 -8.69 1.89 1.18
C PHE A 103 -9.41 3.23 1.28
N LYS A 104 -10.74 3.24 1.32
CA LYS A 104 -11.54 4.46 1.49
C LYS A 104 -11.27 5.14 2.83
N ASN A 105 -11.20 4.35 3.92
CA ASN A 105 -10.99 4.84 5.28
C ASN A 105 -9.56 5.37 5.50
N ALA A 106 -8.61 4.99 4.64
CA ALA A 106 -7.23 5.49 4.64
C ALA A 106 -7.04 6.77 3.79
N ARG A 107 -8.12 7.35 3.24
CA ARG A 107 -8.03 8.56 2.41
C ARG A 107 -7.32 9.70 3.14
N GLY A 108 -6.30 10.27 2.51
CA GLY A 108 -5.48 11.34 3.07
C GLY A 108 -4.45 10.91 4.12
N LYS A 109 -4.42 9.62 4.50
CA LYS A 109 -3.49 9.09 5.50
C LYS A 109 -2.19 8.57 4.89
N PHE A 110 -2.11 8.38 3.60
CA PHE A 110 -0.90 7.99 2.85
C PHE A 110 -0.80 8.81 1.56
N SER A 111 0.35 8.78 0.87
CA SER A 111 0.63 9.76 -0.19
C SER A 111 0.64 9.19 -1.61
N ASP A 112 1.18 8.00 -1.84
CA ASP A 112 1.61 7.62 -3.19
C ASP A 112 0.92 6.40 -3.78
N VAL A 113 0.92 5.28 -3.10
CA VAL A 113 0.50 4.02 -3.69
C VAL A 113 -0.39 3.20 -2.76
N ILE A 114 -1.36 2.49 -3.34
CA ILE A 114 -2.00 1.36 -2.66
C ILE A 114 -1.45 0.06 -3.25
N VAL A 115 -1.02 -0.85 -2.38
CA VAL A 115 -0.67 -2.23 -2.72
C VAL A 115 -1.87 -3.12 -2.45
N VAL A 116 -2.32 -3.84 -3.47
CA VAL A 116 -3.42 -4.80 -3.37
C VAL A 116 -2.89 -6.21 -3.57
N ALA A 117 -3.01 -7.03 -2.54
CA ALA A 117 -2.60 -8.43 -2.54
C ALA A 117 -3.67 -9.29 -1.85
N THR A 118 -4.91 -9.11 -2.26
CA THR A 118 -6.08 -9.91 -1.87
C THR A 118 -6.87 -10.31 -3.11
N GLY A 119 -7.60 -11.40 -3.01
CA GLY A 119 -8.45 -11.90 -4.10
C GLY A 119 -8.53 -13.42 -4.17
N TYR A 120 -7.65 -14.15 -3.49
CA TYR A 120 -7.75 -15.62 -3.44
C TYR A 120 -9.11 -16.10 -2.94
N ASN A 121 -9.79 -15.30 -2.12
CA ASN A 121 -11.09 -15.61 -1.53
C ASN A 121 -12.28 -15.15 -2.39
N GLU A 122 -12.06 -14.46 -3.53
CA GLU A 122 -13.16 -14.04 -4.39
C GLU A 122 -13.83 -15.23 -5.09
N PHE A 123 -15.16 -15.08 -5.33
CA PHE A 123 -15.99 -16.20 -5.77
C PHE A 123 -16.03 -16.38 -7.29
N SER A 124 -15.90 -15.29 -8.07
CA SER A 124 -16.01 -15.35 -9.51
C SER A 124 -15.16 -14.31 -10.23
N ASP A 125 -14.88 -14.57 -11.49
CA ASP A 125 -14.15 -13.68 -12.40
C ASP A 125 -14.86 -12.32 -12.56
N GLN A 126 -16.20 -12.33 -12.61
CA GLN A 126 -17.01 -11.10 -12.72
C GLN A 126 -16.87 -10.24 -11.47
N VAL A 127 -17.04 -10.82 -10.28
CA VAL A 127 -16.88 -10.11 -9.00
C VAL A 127 -15.48 -9.53 -8.89
N PHE A 128 -14.46 -10.31 -9.26
CA PHE A 128 -13.07 -9.87 -9.26
C PHE A 128 -12.84 -8.69 -10.22
N PHE A 129 -13.34 -8.77 -11.44
CA PHE A 129 -13.20 -7.69 -12.42
C PHE A 129 -13.90 -6.40 -11.97
N GLU A 130 -15.12 -6.48 -11.44
CA GLU A 130 -15.84 -5.32 -10.92
C GLU A 130 -15.10 -4.69 -9.71
N ALA A 131 -14.45 -5.52 -8.88
CA ALA A 131 -13.60 -5.02 -7.81
C ALA A 131 -12.43 -4.20 -8.35
N THR A 132 -11.75 -4.65 -9.42
CA THR A 132 -10.65 -3.87 -10.01
C THR A 132 -11.09 -2.50 -10.49
N LYS A 133 -12.30 -2.37 -11.05
CA LYS A 133 -12.88 -1.07 -11.45
C LYS A 133 -13.05 -0.14 -10.24
N LYS A 134 -13.67 -0.66 -9.16
CA LYS A 134 -13.90 0.14 -7.93
C LYS A 134 -12.59 0.62 -7.30
N PHE A 135 -11.55 -0.21 -7.29
CA PHE A 135 -10.23 0.20 -6.81
C PHE A 135 -9.62 1.31 -7.67
N ARG A 136 -9.74 1.21 -9.00
CA ARG A 136 -9.24 2.24 -9.93
C ARG A 136 -9.99 3.56 -9.76
N GLU A 137 -11.30 3.52 -9.60
CA GLU A 137 -12.12 4.71 -9.32
C GLU A 137 -11.70 5.39 -8.01
N GLU A 138 -11.50 4.60 -6.96
CA GLU A 138 -11.07 5.14 -5.67
C GLU A 138 -9.63 5.69 -5.74
N ALA A 139 -8.72 5.00 -6.43
CA ALA A 139 -7.35 5.48 -6.63
C ALA A 139 -7.30 6.81 -7.41
N LYS A 140 -8.17 6.97 -8.42
CA LYS A 140 -8.34 8.24 -9.13
C LYS A 140 -8.80 9.36 -8.21
N LYS A 141 -9.79 9.11 -7.32
CA LYS A 141 -10.28 10.08 -6.33
C LYS A 141 -9.20 10.48 -5.34
N GLN A 142 -8.39 9.53 -4.89
CA GLN A 142 -7.30 9.78 -3.93
C GLN A 142 -6.00 10.26 -4.60
N LYS A 143 -5.93 10.28 -5.94
CA LYS A 143 -4.74 10.65 -6.74
C LYS A 143 -3.52 9.78 -6.43
N VAL A 144 -3.73 8.49 -6.14
CA VAL A 144 -2.68 7.51 -5.89
C VAL A 144 -2.58 6.50 -7.05
N SER A 145 -1.47 5.78 -7.13
CA SER A 145 -1.31 4.66 -8.05
C SER A 145 -1.64 3.34 -7.38
N ILE A 146 -1.98 2.33 -8.18
CA ILE A 146 -2.23 0.98 -7.70
C ILE A 146 -1.05 0.10 -8.06
N ILE A 147 -0.52 -0.63 -7.08
CA ILE A 147 0.31 -1.81 -7.26
C ILE A 147 -0.57 -3.01 -6.97
N TRP A 148 -0.73 -3.91 -7.96
CA TRP A 148 -1.46 -5.16 -7.76
C TRP A 148 -0.52 -6.33 -8.00
N LEU A 149 -0.50 -7.30 -7.07
CA LEU A 149 0.30 -8.50 -7.24
C LEU A 149 -0.48 -9.55 -8.02
N THR A 150 0.20 -10.27 -8.93
CA THR A 150 -0.36 -11.47 -9.51
C THR A 150 -0.50 -12.57 -8.45
N TYR A 151 -1.47 -13.43 -8.67
CA TYR A 151 -1.73 -14.59 -7.82
C TYR A 151 -0.83 -15.74 -8.24
N ARG A 152 -0.31 -16.46 -7.25
CA ARG A 152 0.47 -17.65 -7.48
C ARG A 152 -0.38 -18.76 -8.09
N GLU A 153 -0.01 -19.21 -9.28
CA GLU A 153 -0.68 -20.27 -10.02
C GLU A 153 -0.22 -21.64 -9.53
N ASN A 154 -0.58 -21.99 -8.28
CA ASN A 154 -0.17 -23.23 -7.64
C ASN A 154 -1.26 -23.75 -6.68
N GLY A 155 -1.09 -25.00 -6.21
CA GLY A 155 -2.03 -25.63 -5.30
C GLY A 155 -3.46 -25.71 -5.86
N ASN A 156 -4.43 -25.70 -4.99
CA ASN A 156 -5.87 -25.82 -5.29
C ASN A 156 -6.49 -24.58 -5.97
N VAL A 157 -5.76 -23.46 -6.01
CA VAL A 157 -6.23 -22.20 -6.60
C VAL A 157 -5.70 -21.93 -8.01
N THR A 158 -4.91 -22.85 -8.56
CA THR A 158 -4.21 -22.67 -9.85
C THR A 158 -5.09 -22.11 -10.96
N GLU A 159 -6.22 -22.73 -11.24
CA GLU A 159 -7.09 -22.32 -12.35
C GLU A 159 -7.77 -20.97 -12.10
N LYS A 160 -8.17 -20.70 -10.88
CA LYS A 160 -8.70 -19.39 -10.50
C LYS A 160 -7.62 -18.30 -10.62
N ALA A 161 -6.42 -18.56 -10.12
CA ALA A 161 -5.29 -17.63 -10.21
C ALA A 161 -4.93 -17.29 -11.65
N LYS A 162 -4.90 -18.27 -12.57
CA LYS A 162 -4.68 -18.04 -14.01
C LYS A 162 -5.71 -17.05 -14.59
N ARG A 163 -7.01 -17.27 -14.32
CA ARG A 163 -8.07 -16.39 -14.82
C ARG A 163 -7.95 -14.97 -14.24
N PHE A 164 -7.72 -14.85 -12.93
CA PHE A 164 -7.55 -13.55 -12.29
C PHE A 164 -6.30 -12.82 -12.79
N ASN A 165 -5.18 -13.50 -12.96
CA ASN A 165 -3.98 -12.93 -13.55
C ASN A 165 -4.22 -12.44 -14.99
N ALA A 166 -4.99 -13.16 -15.80
CA ALA A 166 -5.37 -12.73 -17.13
C ALA A 166 -6.24 -11.44 -17.10
N ILE A 167 -7.15 -11.33 -16.14
CA ILE A 167 -7.93 -10.09 -15.91
C ILE A 167 -6.99 -8.94 -15.54
N LEU A 168 -6.07 -9.15 -14.58
CA LEU A 168 -5.14 -8.11 -14.14
C LEU A 168 -4.24 -7.62 -15.28
N ARG A 169 -3.73 -8.50 -16.12
CA ARG A 169 -2.91 -8.12 -17.29
C ARG A 169 -3.70 -7.24 -18.27
N ARG A 170 -4.98 -7.54 -18.50
CA ARG A 170 -5.84 -6.68 -19.34
C ARG A 170 -6.06 -5.31 -18.71
N VAL A 171 -6.32 -5.27 -17.40
CA VAL A 171 -6.52 -4.01 -16.67
C VAL A 171 -5.24 -3.16 -16.69
N ALA A 172 -4.09 -3.75 -16.43
CA ALA A 172 -2.80 -3.05 -16.43
C ALA A 172 -2.45 -2.47 -17.81
N LYS A 173 -2.78 -3.21 -18.90
CA LYS A 173 -2.59 -2.71 -20.27
C LYS A 173 -3.45 -1.48 -20.58
N ALA A 174 -4.62 -1.38 -19.95
CA ALA A 174 -5.59 -0.30 -20.21
C ALA A 174 -5.41 0.92 -19.27
N ASP A 175 -4.61 0.83 -18.21
CA ASP A 175 -4.50 1.89 -17.21
C ASP A 175 -3.03 2.12 -16.78
N PRO A 176 -2.40 3.24 -17.18
CA PRO A 176 -0.99 3.52 -16.89
C PRO A 176 -0.71 3.83 -15.41
N LYS A 177 -1.74 3.95 -14.56
CA LYS A 177 -1.62 4.11 -13.11
C LYS A 177 -1.88 2.81 -12.34
N PHE A 178 -2.14 1.73 -13.06
CA PHE A 178 -2.30 0.38 -12.52
C PHE A 178 -1.04 -0.43 -12.83
N PHE A 179 -0.20 -0.62 -11.82
CA PHE A 179 1.06 -1.33 -11.93
C PHE A 179 0.88 -2.77 -11.50
N LEU A 180 1.05 -3.70 -12.43
CA LEU A 180 0.99 -5.13 -12.15
C LEU A 180 2.39 -5.67 -11.87
N TYR A 181 2.60 -6.19 -10.67
CA TYR A 181 3.85 -6.84 -10.28
C TYR A 181 3.68 -8.36 -10.26
N ASP A 182 4.47 -9.06 -11.07
CA ASP A 182 4.31 -10.50 -11.30
C ASP A 182 4.96 -11.33 -10.19
N TRP A 183 4.25 -11.41 -9.04
CA TRP A 183 4.65 -12.27 -7.93
C TRP A 183 4.64 -13.75 -8.31
N ASN A 184 3.71 -14.18 -9.20
CA ASN A 184 3.65 -15.56 -9.67
C ASN A 184 4.97 -15.97 -10.34
N GLU A 185 5.44 -15.15 -11.28
CA GLU A 185 6.71 -15.41 -11.97
C GLU A 185 7.91 -15.26 -11.05
N PHE A 186 7.98 -14.18 -10.27
CA PHE A 186 9.10 -13.93 -9.36
C PHE A 186 9.30 -15.04 -8.33
N SER A 187 8.21 -15.64 -7.86
CA SER A 187 8.24 -16.74 -6.89
C SER A 187 8.27 -18.14 -7.52
N ARG A 188 8.30 -18.24 -8.87
CA ARG A 188 8.34 -19.51 -9.59
C ARG A 188 9.58 -20.32 -9.16
N GLY A 189 9.39 -21.62 -8.91
CA GLY A 189 10.46 -22.51 -8.46
C GLY A 189 10.98 -22.31 -7.04
N LYS A 190 10.51 -21.30 -6.30
CA LYS A 190 10.95 -21.00 -4.93
C LYS A 190 10.09 -21.74 -3.89
N LEU A 191 10.03 -23.06 -3.97
CA LEU A 191 9.13 -23.87 -3.13
C LEU A 191 9.36 -23.66 -1.63
N SER A 192 10.60 -23.45 -1.19
CA SER A 192 10.95 -23.19 0.22
C SER A 192 10.39 -21.86 0.78
N TRP A 193 9.90 -20.97 -0.11
CA TRP A 193 9.23 -19.74 0.32
C TRP A 193 7.80 -19.95 0.77
N PHE A 194 7.24 -21.15 0.58
CA PHE A 194 5.84 -21.44 0.80
C PHE A 194 5.66 -22.60 1.78
N SER A 195 4.54 -22.62 2.46
CA SER A 195 4.06 -23.75 3.25
C SER A 195 3.58 -24.89 2.34
N GLY A 196 3.08 -25.97 2.94
CA GLY A 196 2.66 -27.18 2.23
C GLY A 196 1.59 -26.97 1.18
N ASP A 197 0.75 -25.96 1.32
CA ASP A 197 -0.28 -25.57 0.33
C ASP A 197 0.29 -24.81 -0.88
N ARG A 198 1.57 -24.43 -0.84
CA ARG A 198 2.32 -23.70 -1.88
C ARG A 198 1.76 -22.30 -2.20
N ILE A 199 0.91 -21.76 -1.35
CA ILE A 199 0.28 -20.43 -1.48
C ILE A 199 0.67 -19.53 -0.31
N HIS A 200 0.47 -19.98 0.93
CA HIS A 200 0.87 -19.24 2.12
C HIS A 200 2.39 -19.31 2.30
N MET A 201 2.97 -18.19 2.71
CA MET A 201 4.42 -18.07 2.78
C MET A 201 4.98 -18.61 4.09
N SER A 202 6.17 -19.21 3.99
CA SER A 202 7.08 -19.41 5.12
C SER A 202 7.66 -18.08 5.59
N ARG A 203 8.36 -18.06 6.74
CA ARG A 203 9.09 -16.88 7.22
C ARG A 203 10.03 -16.32 6.15
N GLY A 204 10.78 -17.17 5.46
CA GLY A 204 11.70 -16.80 4.38
C GLY A 204 10.95 -16.21 3.17
N GLY A 205 9.82 -16.82 2.81
CA GLY A 205 8.94 -16.31 1.76
C GLY A 205 8.38 -14.94 2.07
N GLY A 206 7.90 -14.73 3.29
CA GLY A 206 7.41 -13.41 3.74
C GLY A 206 8.49 -12.32 3.65
N THR A 207 9.73 -12.64 4.08
CA THR A 207 10.85 -11.69 3.94
C THR A 207 11.16 -11.35 2.48
N ASN A 208 11.10 -12.33 1.57
CA ASN A 208 11.32 -12.09 0.15
C ASN A 208 10.17 -11.31 -0.50
N LEU A 209 8.93 -11.55 -0.09
CA LEU A 209 7.80 -10.72 -0.50
C LEU A 209 7.96 -9.28 -0.03
N ALA A 210 8.37 -9.04 1.22
CA ALA A 210 8.60 -7.70 1.73
C ALA A 210 9.67 -6.94 0.93
N ARG A 211 10.77 -7.60 0.55
CA ARG A 211 11.81 -7.02 -0.33
C ARG A 211 11.27 -6.72 -1.74
N TYR A 212 10.48 -7.63 -2.29
CA TYR A 212 9.84 -7.45 -3.60
C TYR A 212 8.89 -6.26 -3.59
N LEU A 213 8.06 -6.13 -2.57
CA LEU A 213 7.16 -4.99 -2.39
C LEU A 213 7.90 -3.68 -2.18
N SER A 214 8.95 -3.68 -1.35
CA SER A 214 9.78 -2.49 -1.13
C SER A 214 10.37 -1.96 -2.44
N LYS A 215 10.84 -2.86 -3.32
CA LYS A 215 11.30 -2.49 -4.66
C LYS A 215 10.16 -1.94 -5.51
N ALA A 216 9.02 -2.63 -5.56
CA ALA A 216 7.86 -2.23 -6.35
C ALA A 216 7.32 -0.84 -5.93
N ILE A 217 7.22 -0.58 -4.63
CA ILE A 217 6.78 0.72 -4.10
C ILE A 217 7.75 1.83 -4.55
N GLY A 218 9.06 1.63 -4.39
CA GLY A 218 10.07 2.61 -4.79
C GLY A 218 10.00 2.93 -6.28
N GLU A 219 9.94 1.92 -7.14
CA GLU A 219 9.84 2.10 -8.60
C GLU A 219 8.60 2.90 -9.00
N VAL A 220 7.44 2.61 -8.41
CA VAL A 220 6.20 3.32 -8.73
C VAL A 220 6.24 4.77 -8.21
N ILE A 221 6.81 5.01 -7.04
CA ILE A 221 7.00 6.37 -6.51
C ILE A 221 7.90 7.18 -7.44
N ASP A 222 9.01 6.63 -7.90
CA ASP A 222 9.92 7.31 -8.82
C ASP A 222 9.25 7.65 -10.16
N ILE A 223 8.47 6.71 -10.72
CA ILE A 223 7.66 6.95 -11.92
C ILE A 223 6.63 8.07 -11.68
N ARG A 224 6.00 8.13 -10.53
CA ARG A 224 5.04 9.19 -10.20
C ARG A 224 5.71 10.55 -10.11
N ARG A 225 6.85 10.62 -9.45
CA ARG A 225 7.64 11.86 -9.28
C ARG A 225 8.14 12.40 -10.63
N SER A 226 8.66 11.52 -11.48
CA SER A 226 9.12 11.92 -12.82
C SER A 226 7.98 12.48 -13.70
N ARG A 227 6.78 11.89 -13.62
CA ARG A 227 5.61 12.39 -14.37
C ARG A 227 5.05 13.69 -13.80
N GLY A 228 5.21 13.96 -12.51
CA GLY A 228 4.78 15.20 -11.85
C GLY A 228 5.67 16.40 -12.19
N THR A 229 6.95 16.18 -12.45
CA THR A 229 7.91 17.23 -12.85
C THR A 229 7.83 17.64 -14.32
N THR A 230 7.14 16.86 -15.16
CA THR A 230 7.01 17.16 -16.61
C THR A 230 5.79 18.05 -16.93
N THR A 231 4.98 18.40 -15.92
CA THR A 231 3.70 19.13 -16.12
C THR A 231 3.75 20.58 -15.61
N THR A 232 4.94 21.09 -15.29
CA THR A 232 5.19 22.51 -14.92
C THR A 232 5.97 23.20 -16.02
#